data_7117fb25403030eba79e2c3e8edd22b6
#
_entry.id   7117fb25403030eba79e2c3e8edd22b6
#
_cell.length_a   1.000
_cell.length_b   1.000
_cell.length_c   1.000
_cell.angle_alpha   90.00
_cell.angle_beta   90.00
_cell.angle_gamma   90.00
#
_symmetry.space_group_name_H-M   'P 1'
#
loop_
_entity.id
_entity.type
_entity.pdbx_description
1 polymer ?
#
loop_
_entity_poly.entity_id
_entity_poly.type
_entity_poly.pdbx_seq_one_letter_code
_entity_poly.pdbx_strand_id
1 'polypeptide(L)'
;MPDEPFLRVCAREAILAGRLPARYANGTSTGQGRGATCAVCREKIPESELEMEIEFRREGQSSEVFHLHVRCFAAWEFERTKVAPESP
;
A
#
# COMPACT_ATOMS: atom_id res chain seq x y z
N MET A 1 13.12 8.65 -9.77
CA MET A 1 11.80 8.25 -9.31
C MET A 1 11.24 7.18 -10.22
N PRO A 2 10.80 6.05 -9.68
CA PRO A 2 10.18 5.05 -10.54
C PRO A 2 8.94 5.62 -11.19
N ASP A 3 8.67 5.20 -12.41
CA ASP A 3 7.50 5.67 -13.10
C ASP A 3 6.28 4.85 -12.68
N GLU A 4 5.12 5.34 -13.06
CA GLU A 4 3.86 4.78 -12.62
C GLU A 4 3.64 3.33 -13.06
N PRO A 5 3.97 2.96 -14.30
CA PRO A 5 3.82 1.54 -14.69
C PRO A 5 4.66 0.61 -13.83
N PHE A 6 5.86 1.03 -13.45
CA PHE A 6 6.70 0.22 -12.58
C PHE A 6 6.06 0.06 -11.20
N LEU A 7 5.51 1.15 -10.67
CA LEU A 7 4.87 1.10 -9.37
C LEU A 7 3.64 0.19 -9.39
N ARG A 8 2.91 0.16 -10.50
CA ARG A 8 1.77 -0.75 -10.62
C ARG A 8 2.19 -2.20 -10.61
N VAL A 9 3.31 -2.50 -11.26
CA VAL A 9 3.85 -3.86 -11.23
C VAL A 9 4.22 -4.24 -9.79
N CYS A 10 4.88 -3.33 -9.09
CA CYS A 10 5.24 -3.58 -7.69
C CYS A 10 4.01 -3.81 -6.83
N ALA A 11 2.96 -3.02 -7.03
CA ALA A 11 1.73 -3.15 -6.26
C ALA A 11 1.08 -4.50 -6.52
N ARG A 12 1.03 -4.90 -7.80
CA ARG A 12 0.46 -6.19 -8.16
C ARG A 12 1.22 -7.33 -7.52
N GLU A 13 2.55 -7.26 -7.57
CA GLU A 13 3.36 -8.30 -6.98
C GLU A 13 3.19 -8.37 -5.47
N ALA A 14 3.05 -7.22 -4.82
CA ALA A 14 2.84 -7.20 -3.38
C ALA A 14 1.52 -7.89 -3.01
N ILE A 15 0.48 -7.66 -3.81
CA ILE A 15 -0.81 -8.30 -3.57
C ILE A 15 -0.72 -9.80 -3.82
N LEU A 16 -0.12 -10.19 -4.94
CA LEU A 16 -0.03 -11.60 -5.30
C LEU A 16 0.84 -12.38 -4.31
N ALA A 17 1.84 -11.73 -3.74
CA ALA A 17 2.71 -12.36 -2.75
C ALA A 17 2.09 -12.38 -1.35
N GLY A 18 0.94 -11.76 -1.18
CA GLY A 18 0.28 -11.72 0.12
C GLY A 18 0.83 -10.70 1.09
N ARG A 19 1.69 -9.79 0.61
CA ARG A 19 2.25 -8.75 1.48
C ARG A 19 1.28 -7.60 1.72
N LEU A 20 0.40 -7.35 0.77
CA LEU A 20 -0.61 -6.29 0.87
C LEU A 20 -1.97 -6.87 0.55
N PRO A 21 -2.98 -6.56 1.36
CA PRO A 21 -4.34 -6.98 1.02
C PRO A 21 -4.83 -6.28 -0.24
N ALA A 22 -5.78 -6.91 -0.92
CA ALA A 22 -6.42 -6.31 -2.10
C ALA A 22 -7.74 -5.63 -1.74
N ARG A 23 -8.23 -5.83 -0.54
CA ARG A 23 -9.52 -5.27 -0.14
C ARG A 23 -9.38 -3.81 0.27
N TYR A 24 -10.49 -3.15 0.44
CA TYR A 24 -10.54 -1.78 0.94
C TYR A 24 -9.86 -1.69 2.30
N ALA A 25 -9.10 -0.63 2.48
CA ALA A 25 -8.54 -0.33 3.79
C ALA A 25 -9.64 0.18 4.70
N ASN A 26 -9.55 -0.17 5.98
CA ASN A 26 -10.50 0.32 6.98
C ASN A 26 -10.25 1.78 7.31
N GLY A 27 -9.01 2.22 7.17
CA GLY A 27 -8.68 3.61 7.40
C GLY A 27 -7.44 3.98 6.62
N THR A 28 -7.36 5.25 6.24
CA THR A 28 -6.17 5.79 5.58
C THR A 28 -5.85 7.12 6.22
N SER A 29 -4.57 7.43 6.31
CA SER A 29 -4.14 8.73 6.79
C SER A 29 -2.85 9.11 6.09
N THR A 30 -2.58 10.40 6.06
CA THR A 30 -1.38 10.95 5.43
C THR A 30 -0.54 11.63 6.50
N GLY A 31 0.76 11.41 6.43
CA GLY A 31 1.66 12.05 7.37
C GLY A 31 3.01 12.24 6.74
N GLN A 32 3.94 12.76 7.54
CA GLN A 32 5.30 12.94 7.08
C GLN A 32 6.04 11.62 7.17
N GLY A 33 6.89 11.34 6.19
CA GLY A 33 7.70 10.13 6.19
C GLY A 33 8.62 10.06 7.39
N ARG A 34 8.91 8.83 7.83
CA ARG A 34 9.76 8.59 8.99
C ARG A 34 10.77 7.48 8.74
N GLY A 35 11.05 7.21 7.46
CA GLY A 35 12.00 6.17 7.14
C GLY A 35 11.42 4.77 7.11
N ALA A 36 10.10 4.64 7.18
CA ALA A 36 9.47 3.32 7.08
C ALA A 36 9.67 2.77 5.69
N THR A 37 9.67 1.45 5.57
CA THR A 37 9.79 0.79 4.28
C THR A 37 8.42 0.75 3.61
N CYS A 38 8.36 1.22 2.37
CA CYS A 38 7.13 1.20 1.60
C CYS A 38 6.73 -0.24 1.29
N ALA A 39 5.46 -0.56 1.54
CA ALA A 39 4.96 -1.91 1.33
C ALA A 39 4.87 -2.28 -0.15
N VAL A 40 4.89 -1.30 -1.05
CA VAL A 40 4.78 -1.54 -2.48
C VAL A 40 6.16 -1.67 -3.11
N CYS A 41 6.95 -0.61 -3.08
CA CYS A 41 8.22 -0.59 -3.80
C CYS A 41 9.40 -1.04 -2.96
N ARG A 42 9.21 -1.21 -1.66
CA ARG A 42 10.22 -1.71 -0.74
C ARG A 42 11.34 -0.73 -0.47
N GLU A 43 11.21 0.52 -0.93
CA GLU A 43 12.16 1.58 -0.63
C GLU A 43 11.70 2.33 0.60
N LYS A 44 12.63 2.99 1.25
CA LYS A 44 12.28 3.78 2.44
C LYS A 44 11.55 5.05 2.03
N ILE A 45 10.67 5.49 2.92
CA ILE A 45 9.92 6.73 2.73
C ILE A 45 10.63 7.81 3.53
N PRO A 46 11.38 8.71 2.87
CA PRO A 46 12.19 9.67 3.60
C PRO A 46 11.35 10.76 4.25
N GLU A 47 11.97 11.47 5.19
CA GLU A 47 11.28 12.56 5.88
C GLU A 47 10.90 13.70 4.95
N SER A 48 11.55 13.78 3.80
CA SER A 48 11.23 14.82 2.81
C SER A 48 9.97 14.52 2.01
N GLU A 49 9.36 13.36 2.22
CA GLU A 49 8.17 12.97 1.46
C GLU A 49 7.04 12.64 2.42
N LEU A 50 5.82 12.72 1.87
CA LEU A 50 4.66 12.29 2.62
C LEU A 50 4.50 10.79 2.52
N GLU A 51 3.91 10.20 3.54
CA GLU A 51 3.59 8.78 3.49
C GLU A 51 2.09 8.60 3.70
N MET A 52 1.59 7.51 3.14
CA MET A 52 0.24 7.07 3.41
C MET A 52 0.30 5.90 4.38
N GLU A 53 -0.55 5.93 5.39
CA GLU A 53 -0.74 4.77 6.25
C GLU A 53 -2.10 4.18 5.94
N ILE A 54 -2.13 2.89 5.67
CA ILE A 54 -3.39 2.21 5.45
C ILE A 54 -3.56 1.15 6.53
N GLU A 55 -4.75 1.08 7.08
CA GLU A 55 -5.06 0.20 8.19
C GLU A 55 -6.10 -0.82 7.76
N PHE A 56 -5.85 -2.06 8.12
CA PHE A 56 -6.79 -3.15 7.88
C PHE A 56 -7.14 -3.78 9.21
N ARG A 57 -8.42 -3.89 9.46
CA ARG A 57 -8.91 -4.53 10.69
C ARG A 57 -9.54 -5.86 10.39
N ARG A 58 -9.34 -6.77 11.30
CA ARG A 58 -10.00 -8.07 11.25
C ARG A 58 -10.74 -8.25 12.55
N GLU A 59 -11.92 -8.81 12.45
CA GLU A 59 -12.74 -9.03 13.61
C GLU A 59 -11.97 -9.89 14.63
N GLY A 60 -11.94 -9.42 15.88
CA GLY A 60 -11.27 -10.15 16.95
C GLY A 60 -9.77 -10.10 16.93
N GLN A 61 -9.16 -9.26 16.06
CA GLN A 61 -7.70 -9.17 15.95
C GLN A 61 -7.25 -7.73 15.93
N SER A 62 -5.96 -7.53 16.21
CA SER A 62 -5.38 -6.20 16.09
C SER A 62 -5.33 -5.77 14.64
N SER A 63 -5.28 -4.47 14.45
CA SER A 63 -5.15 -3.88 13.12
C SER A 63 -3.77 -4.11 12.55
N GLU A 64 -3.69 -4.23 11.25
CA GLU A 64 -2.44 -4.18 10.52
C GLU A 64 -2.32 -2.82 9.86
N VAL A 65 -1.14 -2.22 9.95
CA VAL A 65 -0.87 -0.92 9.36
C VAL A 65 0.28 -1.06 8.38
N PHE A 66 0.10 -0.48 7.20
CA PHE A 66 1.13 -0.48 6.17
C PHE A 66 1.47 0.95 5.82
N HIS A 67 2.74 1.18 5.47
CA HIS A 67 3.24 2.50 5.10
C HIS A 67 3.59 2.47 3.63
N LEU A 68 3.16 3.48 2.88
CA LEU A 68 3.38 3.56 1.45
C LEU A 68 3.74 4.98 1.05
N HIS A 69 4.57 5.11 0.01
CA HIS A 69 4.67 6.40 -0.66
C HIS A 69 3.31 6.76 -1.22
N VAL A 70 3.03 8.06 -1.33
CA VAL A 70 1.75 8.52 -1.87
C VAL A 70 1.51 7.94 -3.27
N ARG A 71 2.55 7.93 -4.10
CA ARG A 71 2.42 7.39 -5.46
C ARG A 71 2.21 5.89 -5.45
N CYS A 72 2.84 5.20 -4.52
CA CYS A 72 2.67 3.76 -4.39
C CYS A 72 1.27 3.43 -3.90
N PHE A 73 0.71 4.27 -3.03
CA PHE A 73 -0.67 4.10 -2.60
C PHE A 73 -1.62 4.21 -3.78
N ALA A 74 -1.43 5.20 -4.65
CA ALA A 74 -2.26 5.34 -5.84
C ALA A 74 -2.15 4.12 -6.74
N ALA A 75 -0.95 3.58 -6.91
CA ALA A 75 -0.75 2.38 -7.71
C ALA A 75 -1.46 1.18 -7.11
N TRP A 76 -1.38 1.03 -5.79
CA TRP A 76 -2.06 -0.06 -5.09
C TRP A 76 -3.58 0.06 -5.25
N GLU A 77 -4.12 1.27 -5.09
CA GLU A 77 -5.56 1.49 -5.26
C GLU A 77 -6.01 1.10 -6.66
N PHE A 78 -5.18 1.41 -7.65
CA PHE A 78 -5.51 1.09 -9.03
C PHE A 78 -5.48 -0.42 -9.28
N GLU A 79 -4.49 -1.11 -8.70
CA GLU A 79 -4.28 -2.52 -9.02
C GLU A 79 -5.10 -3.49 -8.16
N ARG A 80 -5.50 -3.09 -6.96
CA ARG A 80 -6.10 -4.04 -6.03
C ARG A 80 -7.38 -4.68 -6.55
N THR A 81 -8.18 -3.94 -7.29
CA THR A 81 -9.43 -4.50 -7.84
C THR A 81 -9.19 -5.30 -9.10
N LYS A 82 -8.06 -5.08 -9.76
CA LYS A 82 -7.74 -5.81 -10.99
C LYS A 82 -7.09 -7.14 -10.70
N VAL A 83 -6.21 -7.18 -9.72
CA VAL A 83 -5.45 -8.40 -9.42
C VAL A 83 -6.28 -9.36 -8.62
N ALA A 84 -7.05 -8.85 -7.70
CA ALA A 84 -7.90 -9.67 -6.84
C ALA A 84 -9.30 -9.10 -6.89
N PRO A 85 -10.03 -9.41 -7.95
CA PRO A 85 -11.40 -8.90 -8.06
C PRO A 85 -12.21 -9.33 -6.86
N GLU A 86 -13.12 -8.47 -6.48
CA GLU A 86 -13.96 -8.72 -5.33
C GLU A 86 -14.60 -10.07 -5.44
N SER A 87 -14.37 -10.90 -4.46
CA SER A 87 -15.14 -12.12 -4.38
C SER A 87 -16.51 -11.78 -3.91
N PRO A 88 -17.48 -12.38 -4.51
CA PRO A 88 -18.85 -12.19 -4.05
C PRO A 88 -18.98 -12.60 -2.59
#